data_4dbf831116f9e61abec46da9a80713a5
#
_entry.id   4dbf831116f9e61abec46da9a80713a5
#
_cell.length_a   1.000
_cell.length_b   1.000
_cell.length_c   1.000
_cell.angle_alpha   90.00
_cell.angle_beta   90.00
_cell.angle_gamma   90.00
#
_symmetry.space_group_name_H-M   'P 1'
#
loop_
_entity.id
_entity.type
_entity.pdbx_description
1 polymer ?
#
loop_
_entity_poly.entity_id
_entity_poly.type
_entity_poly.pdbx_seq_one_letter_code
_entity_poly.pdbx_strand_id
1 'polypeptide(L)'
;TVAAWAAYGKLDAIVWMVSGAFGIAITTFVGQNYGAGKYDRVRKSIRVCIGMDFAAAILLMLVLVCFRIPLFHIFVTDENVVEIGLKMMATMAPFYWLFVFTEVFSGALRGMGDVVVPMLITTGGICLFRVVWIFGVVALFPTLTVTLLNYPVSWVLTSVLFLFYYHFR
;
A
#
# COMPACT_ATOMS: atom_id res chain seq x y z
N THR A 1 -15.88 -8.77 15.06
CA THR A 1 -14.65 -8.07 14.58
C THR A 1 -13.87 -8.91 13.58
N VAL A 2 -13.62 -10.21 13.83
CA VAL A 2 -12.86 -11.09 12.89
C VAL A 2 -13.57 -11.23 11.55
N ALA A 3 -14.88 -11.45 11.54
CA ALA A 3 -15.67 -11.53 10.30
C ALA A 3 -15.63 -10.21 9.50
N ALA A 4 -15.70 -9.06 10.19
CA ALA A 4 -15.57 -7.75 9.55
C ALA A 4 -14.18 -7.56 8.92
N TRP A 5 -13.12 -8.01 9.60
CA TRP A 5 -11.77 -7.99 9.06
C TRP A 5 -11.63 -8.86 7.80
N ALA A 6 -12.22 -10.05 7.81
CA ALA A 6 -12.21 -10.96 6.67
C ALA A 6 -12.95 -10.39 5.45
N ALA A 7 -14.12 -9.76 5.66
CA ALA A 7 -14.87 -9.11 4.58
C ALA A 7 -14.15 -7.88 4.05
N TYR A 8 -13.65 -7.02 4.94
CA TYR A 8 -12.83 -5.86 4.57
C TYR A 8 -11.58 -6.28 3.78
N GLY A 9 -10.86 -7.32 4.23
CA GLY A 9 -9.65 -7.80 3.57
C GLY A 9 -9.86 -8.27 2.13
N LYS A 10 -11.06 -8.77 1.78
CA LYS A 10 -11.39 -9.12 0.39
C LYS A 10 -11.52 -7.88 -0.51
N LEU A 11 -12.08 -6.79 0.01
CA LEU A 11 -12.20 -5.53 -0.71
C LEU A 11 -10.83 -4.84 -0.81
N ASP A 12 -10.06 -4.86 0.27
CA ASP A 12 -8.70 -4.34 0.35
C ASP A 12 -7.75 -5.03 -0.63
N ALA A 13 -7.90 -6.35 -0.82
CA ALA A 13 -7.09 -7.14 -1.75
C ALA A 13 -7.15 -6.63 -3.20
N ILE A 14 -8.26 -6.02 -3.62
CA ILE A 14 -8.39 -5.43 -4.97
C ILE A 14 -7.41 -4.27 -5.13
N VAL A 15 -7.27 -3.42 -4.12
CA VAL A 15 -6.32 -2.30 -4.14
C VAL A 15 -4.88 -2.81 -4.24
N TRP A 16 -4.54 -3.83 -3.44
CA TRP A 16 -3.22 -4.45 -3.46
C TRP A 16 -2.88 -5.10 -4.80
N MET A 17 -3.85 -5.76 -5.43
CA MET A 17 -3.65 -6.38 -6.76
C MET A 17 -3.35 -5.33 -7.82
N VAL A 18 -4.06 -4.20 -7.81
CA VAL A 18 -3.85 -3.14 -8.80
C VAL A 18 -2.51 -2.45 -8.60
N SER A 19 -2.17 -2.00 -7.39
CA SER A 19 -0.86 -1.40 -7.11
C SER A 19 0.29 -2.37 -7.35
N GLY A 20 0.13 -3.65 -7.00
CA GLY A 20 1.12 -4.70 -7.30
C GLY A 20 1.37 -4.88 -8.79
N ALA A 21 0.33 -4.75 -9.64
CA ALA A 21 0.49 -4.79 -11.08
C ALA A 21 1.36 -3.63 -11.60
N PHE A 22 1.20 -2.41 -11.05
CA PHE A 22 2.08 -1.28 -11.35
C PHE A 22 3.52 -1.54 -10.87
N GLY A 23 3.70 -2.16 -9.70
CA GLY A 23 5.02 -2.57 -9.18
C GLY A 23 5.74 -3.55 -10.10
N ILE A 24 5.03 -4.53 -10.65
CA ILE A 24 5.58 -5.48 -11.63
C ILE A 24 5.90 -4.78 -12.95
N ALA A 25 4.99 -3.96 -13.47
CA ALA A 25 5.17 -3.24 -14.72
C ALA A 25 6.40 -2.31 -14.66
N ILE A 26 6.55 -1.53 -13.58
CA ILE A 26 7.69 -0.62 -13.43
C ILE A 26 9.00 -1.39 -13.28
N THR A 27 9.02 -2.54 -12.60
CA THR A 27 10.22 -3.39 -12.48
C THR A 27 10.71 -3.81 -13.86
N THR A 28 9.82 -4.29 -14.72
CA THR A 28 10.15 -4.73 -16.07
C THR A 28 10.64 -3.57 -16.94
N PHE A 29 9.90 -2.45 -16.94
CA PHE A 29 10.22 -1.30 -17.77
C PHE A 29 11.54 -0.62 -17.36
N VAL A 30 11.77 -0.49 -16.06
CA VAL A 30 13.02 0.05 -15.51
C VAL A 30 14.18 -0.89 -15.84
N GLY A 31 14.02 -2.20 -15.65
CA GLY A 31 15.06 -3.17 -15.94
C GLY A 31 15.55 -3.11 -17.40
N GLN A 32 14.63 -3.03 -18.34
CA GLN A 32 14.95 -2.92 -19.76
C GLN A 32 15.69 -1.61 -20.10
N ASN A 33 15.21 -0.46 -19.59
CA ASN A 33 15.80 0.84 -19.89
C ASN A 33 17.12 1.07 -19.13
N TYR A 34 17.22 0.57 -17.91
CA TYR A 34 18.44 0.63 -17.10
C TYR A 34 19.57 -0.21 -17.73
N GLY A 35 19.28 -1.45 -18.15
CA GLY A 35 20.21 -2.30 -18.86
C GLY A 35 20.65 -1.74 -20.23
N ALA A 36 19.80 -0.94 -20.87
CA ALA A 36 20.13 -0.22 -22.11
C ALA A 36 20.82 1.13 -21.88
N GLY A 37 21.16 1.52 -20.65
CA GLY A 37 21.79 2.80 -20.30
C GLY A 37 20.91 4.04 -20.47
N LYS A 38 19.59 3.87 -20.62
CA LYS A 38 18.61 4.95 -20.88
C LYS A 38 18.05 5.54 -19.58
N TYR A 39 18.88 6.13 -18.74
CA TYR A 39 18.52 6.61 -17.40
C TYR A 39 17.41 7.69 -17.40
N ASP A 40 17.36 8.55 -18.42
CA ASP A 40 16.27 9.54 -18.53
C ASP A 40 14.91 8.89 -18.71
N ARG A 41 14.85 7.77 -19.45
CA ARG A 41 13.63 6.97 -19.57
C ARG A 41 13.25 6.30 -18.27
N VAL A 42 14.21 5.82 -17.49
CA VAL A 42 13.99 5.26 -16.16
C VAL A 42 13.30 6.29 -15.25
N ARG A 43 13.89 7.50 -15.15
CA ARG A 43 13.33 8.58 -14.32
C ARG A 43 11.94 9.02 -14.77
N LYS A 44 11.73 9.10 -16.10
CA LYS A 44 10.41 9.45 -16.66
C LYS A 44 9.38 8.37 -16.38
N SER A 45 9.73 7.09 -16.54
CA SER A 45 8.81 5.97 -16.30
C SER A 45 8.38 5.88 -14.84
N ILE A 46 9.29 6.10 -13.89
CA ILE A 46 8.94 6.13 -12.46
C ILE A 46 7.90 7.21 -12.18
N ARG A 47 8.12 8.45 -12.66
CA ARG A 47 7.16 9.55 -12.47
C ARG A 47 5.80 9.28 -13.10
N VAL A 48 5.77 8.72 -14.31
CA VAL A 48 4.53 8.36 -15.00
C VAL A 48 3.82 7.24 -14.27
N CYS A 49 4.55 6.21 -13.83
CA CYS A 49 3.99 5.08 -13.09
C CYS A 49 3.37 5.53 -11.74
N ILE A 50 4.05 6.41 -11.00
CA ILE A 50 3.49 7.01 -9.77
C ILE A 50 2.18 7.73 -10.08
N GLY A 51 2.14 8.54 -11.13
CA GLY A 51 0.92 9.26 -11.53
C GLY A 51 -0.24 8.34 -11.92
N MET A 52 0.06 7.26 -12.66
CA MET A 52 -0.95 6.28 -13.06
C MET A 52 -1.47 5.44 -11.89
N ASP A 53 -0.59 4.93 -11.04
CA ASP A 53 -0.96 4.15 -9.86
C ASP A 53 -1.71 5.03 -8.84
N PHE A 54 -1.28 6.28 -8.65
CA PHE A 54 -1.99 7.25 -7.82
C PHE A 54 -3.42 7.51 -8.34
N ALA A 55 -3.59 7.73 -9.63
CA ALA A 55 -4.91 7.90 -10.24
C ALA A 55 -5.78 6.64 -10.07
N ALA A 56 -5.20 5.45 -10.25
CA ALA A 56 -5.89 4.17 -10.04
C ALA A 56 -6.28 3.98 -8.57
N ALA A 57 -5.38 4.28 -7.62
CA ALA A 57 -5.65 4.20 -6.19
C ALA A 57 -6.78 5.13 -5.75
N ILE A 58 -6.79 6.39 -6.23
CA ILE A 58 -7.87 7.35 -5.97
C ILE A 58 -9.19 6.88 -6.57
N LEU A 59 -9.18 6.40 -7.81
CA LEU A 59 -10.39 5.87 -8.46
C LEU A 59 -10.97 4.69 -7.69
N LEU A 60 -10.13 3.72 -7.31
CA LEU A 60 -10.54 2.57 -6.51
C LEU A 60 -11.05 3.00 -5.14
N MET A 61 -10.37 3.93 -4.46
CA MET A 61 -10.84 4.48 -3.20
C MET A 61 -12.24 5.09 -3.34
N LEU A 62 -12.48 5.89 -4.38
CA LEU A 62 -13.79 6.49 -4.64
C LEU A 62 -14.87 5.41 -4.88
N VAL A 63 -14.56 4.41 -5.70
CA VAL A 63 -15.50 3.29 -5.96
C VAL A 63 -15.81 2.53 -4.66
N LEU A 64 -14.79 2.17 -3.89
CA LEU A 64 -14.96 1.46 -2.62
C LEU A 64 -15.77 2.28 -1.61
N VAL A 65 -15.53 3.58 -1.50
CA VAL A 65 -16.25 4.45 -0.56
C VAL A 65 -17.67 4.72 -1.03
N CYS A 66 -17.91 4.97 -2.31
CA CYS A 66 -19.26 5.21 -2.85
C CYS A 66 -20.13 3.97 -2.79
N PHE A 67 -19.59 2.80 -3.08
CA PHE A 67 -20.30 1.54 -3.09
C PHE A 67 -20.08 0.67 -1.84
N ARG A 68 -19.57 1.26 -0.76
CA ARG A 68 -19.17 0.53 0.46
C ARG A 68 -20.25 -0.40 1.02
N ILE A 69 -21.50 0.07 1.12
CA ILE A 69 -22.60 -0.71 1.68
C ILE A 69 -22.91 -1.94 0.81
N PRO A 70 -23.27 -1.81 -0.48
CA PRO A 70 -23.53 -2.97 -1.31
C PRO A 70 -22.34 -3.92 -1.45
N LEU A 71 -21.11 -3.41 -1.46
CA LEU A 71 -19.91 -4.25 -1.52
C LEU A 71 -19.72 -5.11 -0.27
N PHE A 72 -19.99 -4.56 0.94
CA PHE A 72 -19.95 -5.37 2.16
C PHE A 72 -21.05 -6.43 2.20
N HIS A 73 -22.28 -6.10 1.74
CA HIS A 73 -23.39 -7.05 1.71
C HIS A 73 -23.20 -8.24 0.76
N ILE A 74 -22.28 -8.15 -0.22
CA ILE A 74 -21.88 -9.31 -1.03
C ILE A 74 -21.24 -10.41 -0.16
N PHE A 75 -20.54 -10.02 0.92
CA PHE A 75 -19.75 -10.94 1.73
C PHE A 75 -20.36 -11.23 3.10
N VAL A 76 -21.20 -10.33 3.63
CA VAL A 76 -21.73 -10.40 5.00
C VAL A 76 -23.14 -9.86 5.03
N THR A 77 -24.03 -10.59 5.74
CA THR A 77 -25.44 -10.20 5.95
C THR A 77 -25.70 -9.61 7.34
N ASP A 78 -24.76 -9.79 8.31
CA ASP A 78 -24.89 -9.27 9.68
C ASP A 78 -24.54 -7.78 9.71
N GLU A 79 -25.53 -6.94 10.03
CA GLU A 79 -25.40 -5.48 10.09
C GLU A 79 -24.32 -4.99 11.07
N ASN A 80 -24.13 -5.66 12.21
CA ASN A 80 -23.07 -5.29 13.16
C ASN A 80 -21.68 -5.51 12.55
N VAL A 81 -21.54 -6.57 11.76
CA VAL A 81 -20.28 -6.88 11.06
C VAL A 81 -20.02 -5.87 9.95
N VAL A 82 -21.06 -5.50 9.20
CA VAL A 82 -21.00 -4.46 8.17
C VAL A 82 -20.58 -3.12 8.79
N GLU A 83 -21.19 -2.68 9.89
CA GLU A 83 -20.84 -1.41 10.57
C GLU A 83 -19.36 -1.35 10.97
N ILE A 84 -18.85 -2.43 11.56
CA ILE A 84 -17.42 -2.50 11.93
C ILE A 84 -16.54 -2.44 10.67
N GLY A 85 -16.90 -3.15 9.61
CA GLY A 85 -16.18 -3.12 8.34
C GLY A 85 -16.17 -1.75 7.68
N LEU A 86 -17.29 -1.02 7.73
CA LEU A 86 -17.39 0.35 7.25
C LEU A 86 -16.49 1.31 8.04
N LYS A 87 -16.38 1.14 9.36
CA LYS A 87 -15.42 1.90 10.19
C LYS A 87 -13.98 1.62 9.81
N MET A 88 -13.63 0.35 9.54
CA MET A 88 -12.30 -0.03 9.05
C MET A 88 -11.99 0.64 7.73
N MET A 89 -12.90 0.56 6.76
CA MET A 89 -12.74 1.20 5.44
C MET A 89 -12.61 2.73 5.56
N ALA A 90 -13.45 3.39 6.34
CA ALA A 90 -13.39 4.82 6.54
C ALA A 90 -12.05 5.29 7.14
N THR A 91 -11.44 4.45 7.99
CA THR A 91 -10.15 4.76 8.61
C THR A 91 -8.97 4.55 7.63
N MET A 92 -9.04 3.53 6.77
CA MET A 92 -7.89 3.12 5.95
C MET A 92 -7.94 3.67 4.52
N ALA A 93 -9.12 3.73 3.89
CA ALA A 93 -9.25 4.12 2.49
C ALA A 93 -8.62 5.47 2.15
N PRO A 94 -8.71 6.52 2.99
CA PRO A 94 -8.09 7.82 2.69
C PRO A 94 -6.56 7.77 2.54
N PHE A 95 -5.92 6.69 2.96
CA PHE A 95 -4.47 6.56 3.00
C PHE A 95 -3.89 5.61 1.95
N TYR A 96 -4.72 4.94 1.12
CA TYR A 96 -4.23 4.00 0.10
C TYR A 96 -3.21 4.60 -0.86
N TRP A 97 -3.33 5.87 -1.21
CA TRP A 97 -2.38 6.56 -2.08
C TRP A 97 -0.95 6.61 -1.52
N LEU A 98 -0.77 6.49 -0.20
CA LEU A 98 0.57 6.46 0.41
C LEU A 98 1.35 5.20 0.01
N PHE A 99 0.65 4.09 -0.22
CA PHE A 99 1.29 2.84 -0.59
C PHE A 99 1.86 2.86 -2.01
N VAL A 100 1.34 3.70 -2.90
CA VAL A 100 1.83 3.88 -4.27
C VAL A 100 3.34 4.12 -4.30
N PHE A 101 3.83 5.00 -3.43
CA PHE A 101 5.26 5.29 -3.37
C PHE A 101 6.09 4.07 -2.98
N THR A 102 5.62 3.31 -1.99
CA THR A 102 6.29 2.07 -1.56
C THR A 102 6.40 1.08 -2.72
N GLU A 103 5.30 0.84 -3.44
CA GLU A 103 5.23 -0.17 -4.50
C GLU A 103 6.07 0.24 -5.72
N VAL A 104 5.92 1.48 -6.19
CA VAL A 104 6.62 1.96 -7.39
C VAL A 104 8.13 2.07 -7.15
N PHE A 105 8.57 2.62 -6.01
CA PHE A 105 10.02 2.72 -5.72
C PHE A 105 10.64 1.36 -5.46
N SER A 106 9.97 0.47 -4.74
CA SER A 106 10.42 -0.91 -4.56
C SER A 106 10.57 -1.63 -5.91
N GLY A 107 9.57 -1.50 -6.79
CA GLY A 107 9.61 -2.07 -8.13
C GLY A 107 10.73 -1.49 -8.99
N ALA A 108 10.91 -0.17 -8.97
CA ALA A 108 11.96 0.52 -9.72
C ALA A 108 13.37 0.08 -9.28
N LEU A 109 13.62 0.01 -7.98
CA LEU A 109 14.91 -0.44 -7.44
C LEU A 109 15.20 -1.89 -7.81
N ARG A 110 14.19 -2.78 -7.72
CA ARG A 110 14.31 -4.17 -8.20
C ARG A 110 14.66 -4.23 -9.69
N GLY A 111 14.03 -3.38 -10.50
CA GLY A 111 14.33 -3.25 -11.92
C GLY A 111 15.75 -2.78 -12.22
N MET A 112 16.36 -1.98 -11.35
CA MET A 112 17.76 -1.56 -11.43
C MET A 112 18.76 -2.62 -10.91
N GLY A 113 18.26 -3.81 -10.52
CA GLY A 113 19.08 -4.91 -9.97
C GLY A 113 19.30 -4.85 -8.47
N ASP A 114 18.73 -3.86 -7.78
CA ASP A 114 18.82 -3.78 -6.33
C ASP A 114 17.61 -4.47 -5.70
N VAL A 115 17.83 -5.67 -5.18
CA VAL A 115 16.78 -6.50 -4.57
C VAL A 115 16.87 -6.48 -3.04
N VAL A 116 18.09 -6.40 -2.51
CA VAL A 116 18.35 -6.57 -1.08
C VAL A 116 17.84 -5.37 -0.27
N VAL A 117 18.18 -4.15 -0.71
CA VAL A 117 17.80 -2.95 0.04
C VAL A 117 16.28 -2.74 0.04
N PRO A 118 15.54 -2.84 -1.08
CA PRO A 118 14.08 -2.81 -1.06
C PRO A 118 13.46 -3.87 -0.15
N MET A 119 14.01 -5.07 -0.11
CA MET A 119 13.56 -6.13 0.79
C MET A 119 13.74 -5.71 2.26
N LEU A 120 14.92 -5.19 2.63
CA LEU A 120 15.19 -4.74 4.00
C LEU A 120 14.31 -3.55 4.42
N ILE A 121 14.12 -2.57 3.53
CA ILE A 121 13.25 -1.41 3.78
C ILE A 121 11.81 -1.87 4.00
N THR A 122 11.29 -2.76 3.15
CA THR A 122 9.92 -3.28 3.28
C THR A 122 9.76 -4.11 4.54
N THR A 123 10.70 -5.02 4.82
CA THR A 123 10.65 -5.85 6.03
C THR A 123 10.76 -5.00 7.29
N GLY A 124 11.68 -4.05 7.34
CA GLY A 124 11.85 -3.14 8.48
C GLY A 124 10.69 -2.17 8.64
N GLY A 125 10.32 -1.47 7.57
CA GLY A 125 9.32 -0.41 7.59
C GLY A 125 7.87 -0.92 7.69
N ILE A 126 7.58 -2.12 7.18
CA ILE A 126 6.24 -2.70 7.28
C ILE A 126 6.19 -3.77 8.37
N CYS A 127 6.97 -4.85 8.26
CA CYS A 127 6.81 -5.99 9.17
C CYS A 127 7.29 -5.68 10.59
N LEU A 128 8.54 -5.28 10.76
CA LEU A 128 9.10 -5.01 12.09
C LEU A 128 8.39 -3.85 12.78
N PHE A 129 8.14 -2.75 12.04
CA PHE A 129 7.42 -1.61 12.59
C PHE A 129 6.03 -2.00 13.10
N ARG A 130 5.27 -2.82 12.36
CA ARG A 130 3.93 -3.26 12.77
C ARG A 130 3.96 -4.13 14.02
N VAL A 131 4.95 -5.01 14.14
CA VAL A 131 5.14 -5.81 15.36
C VAL A 131 5.41 -4.90 16.56
N VAL A 132 6.35 -3.96 16.44
CA VAL A 132 6.67 -2.99 17.50
C VAL A 132 5.45 -2.13 17.85
N TRP A 133 4.66 -1.69 16.85
CA TRP A 133 3.44 -0.93 17.09
C TRP A 133 2.40 -1.71 17.88
N ILE A 134 2.18 -2.98 17.54
CA ILE A 134 1.21 -3.84 18.25
C ILE A 134 1.61 -4.04 19.70
N PHE A 135 2.86 -4.39 19.97
CA PHE A 135 3.33 -4.65 21.34
C PHE A 135 3.58 -3.38 22.15
N GLY A 136 3.89 -2.25 21.52
CA GLY A 136 4.13 -0.97 22.17
C GLY A 136 2.85 -0.12 22.28
N VAL A 137 2.32 0.31 21.16
CA VAL A 137 1.25 1.33 21.11
C VAL A 137 -0.13 0.72 21.36
N VAL A 138 -0.45 -0.41 20.70
CA VAL A 138 -1.77 -1.07 20.87
C VAL A 138 -1.89 -1.69 22.26
N ALA A 139 -0.82 -2.16 22.86
CA ALA A 139 -0.82 -2.64 24.25
C ALA A 139 -1.20 -1.56 25.27
N LEU A 140 -0.85 -0.29 24.98
CA LEU A 140 -1.19 0.86 25.83
C LEU A 140 -2.58 1.42 25.51
N PHE A 141 -2.98 1.40 24.24
CA PHE A 141 -4.25 1.95 23.75
C PHE A 141 -5.00 0.92 22.87
N PRO A 142 -5.69 -0.08 23.48
CA PRO A 142 -6.30 -1.20 22.76
C PRO A 142 -7.60 -0.80 22.05
N THR A 143 -7.53 0.10 21.06
CA THR A 143 -8.68 0.51 20.26
C THR A 143 -8.53 0.05 18.82
N LEU A 144 -9.67 -0.18 18.13
CA LEU A 144 -9.70 -0.56 16.72
C LEU A 144 -8.97 0.48 15.86
N THR A 145 -9.22 1.76 16.10
CA THR A 145 -8.60 2.85 15.34
C THR A 145 -7.09 2.88 15.48
N VAL A 146 -6.55 2.71 16.70
CA VAL A 146 -5.10 2.65 16.91
C VAL A 146 -4.46 1.44 16.23
N THR A 147 -5.18 0.30 16.23
CA THR A 147 -4.74 -0.89 15.50
C THR A 147 -4.70 -0.64 14.00
N LEU A 148 -5.69 0.06 13.43
CA LEU A 148 -5.76 0.36 12.00
C LEU A 148 -4.72 1.42 11.57
N LEU A 149 -4.46 2.42 12.40
CA LEU A 149 -3.46 3.48 12.10
C LEU A 149 -2.04 2.93 11.93
N ASN A 150 -1.76 1.74 12.41
CA ASN A 150 -0.52 1.03 12.14
C ASN A 150 -0.20 0.95 10.63
N TYR A 151 -1.20 0.75 9.77
CA TYR A 151 -1.04 0.61 8.33
C TYR A 151 -0.58 1.93 7.67
N PRO A 152 -1.33 3.04 7.76
CA PRO A 152 -0.91 4.31 7.17
C PRO A 152 0.45 4.78 7.67
N VAL A 153 0.72 4.65 8.98
CA VAL A 153 2.00 5.08 9.56
C VAL A 153 3.16 4.25 9.00
N SER A 154 2.98 2.92 8.88
CA SER A 154 3.99 2.06 8.27
C SER A 154 4.24 2.40 6.79
N TRP A 155 3.20 2.78 6.03
CA TRP A 155 3.34 3.19 4.63
C TRP A 155 4.09 4.52 4.49
N VAL A 156 3.79 5.50 5.34
CA VAL A 156 4.56 6.76 5.36
C VAL A 156 6.02 6.50 5.66
N LEU A 157 6.31 5.76 6.72
CA LEU A 157 7.67 5.43 7.11
C LEU A 157 8.44 4.74 5.97
N THR A 158 7.83 3.70 5.39
CA THR A 158 8.45 2.94 4.31
C THR A 158 8.64 3.79 3.05
N SER A 159 7.65 4.62 2.69
CA SER A 159 7.75 5.53 1.53
C SER A 159 8.86 6.56 1.71
N VAL A 160 9.00 7.12 2.92
CA VAL A 160 10.10 8.07 3.22
C VAL A 160 11.45 7.38 3.13
N LEU A 161 11.60 6.16 3.65
CA LEU A 161 12.84 5.39 3.52
C LEU A 161 13.19 5.10 2.06
N PHE A 162 12.20 4.74 1.22
CA PHE A 162 12.41 4.53 -0.20
C PHE A 162 12.81 5.81 -0.92
N LEU A 163 12.14 6.93 -0.66
CA LEU A 163 12.47 8.23 -1.24
C LEU A 163 13.89 8.65 -0.89
N PHE A 164 14.25 8.51 0.38
CA PHE A 164 15.59 8.82 0.87
C PHE A 164 16.63 7.95 0.16
N TYR A 165 16.44 6.63 0.16
CA TYR A 165 17.37 5.72 -0.50
C TYR A 165 17.49 5.99 -1.99
N TYR A 166 16.38 6.22 -2.69
CA TYR A 166 16.37 6.52 -4.11
C TYR A 166 17.06 7.86 -4.45
N HIS A 167 17.00 8.84 -3.56
CA HIS A 167 17.65 10.14 -3.75
C HIS A 167 19.19 10.06 -3.70
N PHE A 168 19.71 9.19 -2.84
CA PHE A 168 21.17 9.07 -2.63
C PHE A 168 21.84 8.02 -3.54
N ARG A 169 21.08 7.32 -4.35
CA ARG A 169 21.58 6.37 -5.32
C ARG A 169 21.71 6.97 -6.72
#